data_282f11e23a5c6dbc5a5dad4dd342ac9c
#
_entry.id   282f11e23a5c6dbc5a5dad4dd342ac9c
#
_cell.length_a   1.000
_cell.length_b   1.000
_cell.length_c   1.000
_cell.angle_alpha   90.00
_cell.angle_beta   90.00
_cell.angle_gamma   90.00
#
_symmetry.space_group_name_H-M   'P 1'
#
loop_
_entity.id
_entity.type
_entity.pdbx_description
1 polymer ?
#
loop_
_entity_poly.entity_id
_entity_poly.type
_entity_poly.pdbx_seq_one_letter_code
_entity_poly.pdbx_strand_id
1 'polypeptide(L)'
;MEVLFRFHVQIFQTEKINTVGVSELDTNNHEKDVNNDFTSLKQLLVDLSSLDAEDFTELHRKGTPITIEEFDERSRMSRFTKAFNNFFEDIAYSYVKGENGQKEIYFEKFGKEIPIDSLSTGEKQIVFRGIYLLRNFNRLIGGVLLIDEPELSLHPKWQNKILKYYQTLFTDPTTNNMQVQLIVATHSERILSSAFKDINSNGVLILKNNDGVVSAASVNAPGVLPSVTSAETIYLAYEVATVDYHIELFSYIQRNATASRELNVKETDDYILNHRLYDAAIHERRDNFTNPRSLHTTTYMTLPTYLLL
;
A
#
# COMPACT_ATOMS: atom_id res chain seq x y z
N MET A 1 8.35 14.41 16.97
CA MET A 1 9.12 14.88 15.79
C MET A 1 8.42 14.31 14.57
N GLU A 2 7.84 15.16 13.77
CA GLU A 2 7.13 14.74 12.55
C GLU A 2 8.15 14.61 11.42
N VAL A 3 8.11 13.53 10.67
CA VAL A 3 8.96 13.32 9.50
C VAL A 3 8.05 13.09 8.29
N LEU A 4 8.04 14.03 7.37
CA LEU A 4 7.27 13.96 6.14
C LEU A 4 8.15 13.42 4.99
N PHE A 5 7.73 12.34 4.38
CA PHE A 5 8.38 11.80 3.19
C PHE A 5 7.45 11.89 1.97
N ARG A 6 7.91 12.61 0.95
CA ARG A 6 7.23 12.69 -0.34
C ARG A 6 8.06 11.98 -1.39
N PHE A 7 7.55 10.88 -1.92
CA PHE A 7 8.22 10.10 -2.96
C PHE A 7 7.85 10.61 -4.35
N HIS A 8 8.82 11.20 -5.05
CA HIS A 8 8.65 11.60 -6.45
C HIS A 8 9.12 10.49 -7.39
N VAL A 9 8.61 10.50 -8.61
CA VAL A 9 9.12 9.61 -9.68
C VAL A 9 10.55 9.99 -9.98
N GLN A 10 11.49 9.06 -9.78
CA GLN A 10 12.90 9.27 -10.05
C GLN A 10 13.38 8.38 -11.20
N ILE A 11 14.23 8.95 -12.06
CA ILE A 11 14.99 8.19 -13.06
C ILE A 11 16.26 7.71 -12.34
N PHE A 12 16.40 6.41 -12.16
CA PHE A 12 17.54 5.82 -11.48
C PHE A 12 18.70 5.64 -12.45
N GLN A 13 19.76 6.43 -12.27
CA GLN A 13 21.09 6.16 -12.82
C GLN A 13 21.93 5.54 -11.70
N THR A 14 22.66 4.47 -12.00
CA THR A 14 23.40 3.73 -10.99
C THR A 14 24.87 3.56 -11.40
N GLU A 15 25.76 3.72 -10.42
CA GLU A 15 27.18 3.43 -10.55
C GLU A 15 27.53 2.14 -9.77
N LYS A 16 28.66 1.55 -10.10
CA LYS A 16 29.17 0.40 -9.34
C LYS A 16 29.78 0.86 -8.02
N ILE A 17 29.49 0.12 -6.95
CA ILE A 17 30.03 0.40 -5.62
C ILE A 17 31.42 -0.22 -5.50
N ASN A 18 32.44 0.60 -5.29
CA ASN A 18 33.84 0.18 -5.27
C ASN A 18 34.40 -0.04 -3.87
N THR A 19 33.83 0.58 -2.83
CA THR A 19 34.31 0.49 -1.45
C THR A 19 33.16 0.36 -0.48
N VAL A 20 33.38 -0.35 0.62
CA VAL A 20 32.46 -0.40 1.77
C VAL A 20 32.94 0.64 2.77
N GLY A 21 32.19 1.73 2.89
CA GLY A 21 32.32 2.69 3.98
C GLY A 21 31.15 2.55 4.91
N VAL A 22 31.34 2.73 6.21
CA VAL A 22 30.19 2.89 7.13
C VAL A 22 29.48 4.15 6.70
N SER A 23 28.31 4.00 6.07
CA SER A 23 27.56 5.15 5.60
C SER A 23 26.90 5.86 6.78
N GLU A 24 26.42 7.05 6.54
CA GLU A 24 25.76 7.91 7.51
C GLU A 24 24.42 7.32 7.97
N LEU A 25 24.46 6.28 8.80
CA LEU A 25 23.27 5.74 9.48
C LEU A 25 22.78 6.79 10.48
N ASP A 26 21.48 7.07 10.48
CA ASP A 26 20.83 8.01 11.41
C ASP A 26 21.41 9.44 11.44
N THR A 27 21.87 9.97 10.31
CA THR A 27 22.42 11.34 10.22
C THR A 27 21.36 12.44 10.12
N ASN A 28 21.74 13.70 10.54
CA ASN A 28 20.82 14.85 10.63
C ASN A 28 20.54 15.59 9.31
N ASN A 29 20.80 15.01 8.14
CA ASN A 29 20.71 15.68 6.86
C ASN A 29 19.29 15.67 6.28
N HIS A 30 18.36 16.42 6.87
CA HIS A 30 16.97 16.52 6.39
C HIS A 30 16.79 17.35 5.10
N GLU A 31 17.71 18.26 4.79
CA GLU A 31 17.56 19.19 3.66
C GLU A 31 18.22 18.72 2.34
N LYS A 32 19.08 17.70 2.37
CA LYS A 32 19.79 17.20 1.18
C LYS A 32 19.13 16.01 0.50
N ASP A 33 18.05 15.52 1.03
CA ASP A 33 17.44 14.24 0.59
C ASP A 33 16.67 14.30 -0.73
N VAL A 34 16.58 15.47 -1.37
CA VAL A 34 15.85 15.65 -2.64
C VAL A 34 16.61 15.09 -3.86
N ASN A 35 17.93 14.88 -3.71
CA ASN A 35 18.79 14.30 -4.76
C ASN A 35 19.38 12.94 -4.32
N ASN A 36 18.57 12.09 -3.70
CA ASN A 36 19.02 10.77 -3.29
C ASN A 36 19.36 9.91 -4.53
N ASP A 37 20.63 9.87 -4.81
CA ASP A 37 21.22 8.97 -5.77
C ASP A 37 20.96 7.53 -5.32
N PHE A 38 20.39 6.71 -6.21
CA PHE A 38 20.16 5.29 -5.98
C PHE A 38 21.46 4.56 -5.60
N THR A 39 22.60 5.08 -5.97
CA THR A 39 23.93 4.61 -5.57
C THR A 39 24.13 4.70 -4.07
N SER A 40 23.72 5.79 -3.42
CA SER A 40 23.82 5.95 -1.97
C SER A 40 22.96 4.93 -1.21
N LEU A 41 21.82 4.56 -1.77
CA LEU A 41 20.96 3.53 -1.18
C LEU A 41 21.48 2.11 -1.41
N LYS A 42 22.07 1.85 -2.59
CA LYS A 42 22.81 0.61 -2.81
C LYS A 42 23.94 0.46 -1.79
N GLN A 43 24.68 1.57 -1.53
CA GLN A 43 25.73 1.60 -0.53
C GLN A 43 25.18 1.26 0.86
N LEU A 44 24.08 1.88 1.28
CA LEU A 44 23.45 1.60 2.58
C LEU A 44 23.07 0.12 2.71
N LEU A 45 22.50 -0.49 1.68
CA LEU A 45 22.14 -1.91 1.68
C LEU A 45 23.38 -2.80 1.82
N VAL A 46 24.45 -2.45 1.12
CA VAL A 46 25.75 -3.13 1.24
C VAL A 46 26.33 -2.98 2.66
N ASP A 47 26.24 -1.79 3.23
CA ASP A 47 26.77 -1.52 4.58
C ASP A 47 25.99 -2.31 5.64
N LEU A 48 24.65 -2.29 5.58
CA LEU A 48 23.81 -3.06 6.50
C LEU A 48 24.10 -4.56 6.43
N SER A 49 24.21 -5.12 5.22
CA SER A 49 24.56 -6.52 5.01
C SER A 49 25.96 -6.85 5.54
N SER A 50 26.92 -5.93 5.38
CA SER A 50 28.29 -6.12 5.87
C SER A 50 28.34 -6.11 7.40
N LEU A 51 27.62 -5.18 8.04
CA LEU A 51 27.51 -5.12 9.50
C LEU A 51 26.85 -6.38 10.09
N ASP A 52 25.82 -6.89 9.44
CA ASP A 52 25.19 -8.15 9.87
C ASP A 52 26.18 -9.33 9.76
N ALA A 53 26.99 -9.41 8.70
CA ALA A 53 28.01 -10.43 8.56
C ALA A 53 29.13 -10.31 9.61
N GLU A 54 29.52 -9.08 9.98
CA GLU A 54 30.47 -8.81 11.07
C GLU A 54 29.92 -9.28 12.42
N ASP A 55 28.69 -8.89 12.74
CA ASP A 55 28.00 -9.28 13.99
C ASP A 55 27.86 -10.81 14.10
N PHE A 56 27.49 -11.48 13.02
CA PHE A 56 27.41 -12.93 12.98
C PHE A 56 28.78 -13.57 13.27
N THR A 57 29.84 -13.06 12.64
CA THR A 57 31.21 -13.54 12.84
C THR A 57 31.69 -13.31 14.28
N GLU A 58 31.36 -12.15 14.87
CA GLU A 58 31.72 -11.82 16.25
C GLU A 58 31.01 -12.73 17.26
N LEU A 59 29.71 -13.01 17.07
CA LEU A 59 28.98 -13.97 17.91
C LEU A 59 29.63 -15.36 17.91
N HIS A 60 30.01 -15.85 16.73
CA HIS A 60 30.70 -17.12 16.60
C HIS A 60 32.08 -17.13 17.29
N ARG A 61 32.85 -16.04 17.16
CA ARG A 61 34.17 -15.91 17.85
C ARG A 61 34.02 -15.89 19.37
N LYS A 62 32.93 -15.34 19.89
CA LYS A 62 32.59 -15.31 21.32
C LYS A 62 32.09 -16.68 21.84
N GLY A 63 31.91 -17.65 20.95
CA GLY A 63 31.42 -18.99 21.31
C GLY A 63 29.92 -19.03 21.59
N THR A 64 29.16 -18.05 21.11
CA THR A 64 27.69 -18.05 21.22
C THR A 64 27.14 -18.93 20.10
N PRO A 65 26.56 -20.09 20.39
CA PRO A 65 25.95 -20.91 19.36
C PRO A 65 24.68 -20.22 18.85
N ILE A 66 24.68 -19.79 17.60
CA ILE A 66 23.54 -19.24 16.92
C ILE A 66 23.48 -19.81 15.50
N THR A 67 22.33 -20.31 15.08
CA THR A 67 22.14 -20.74 13.69
C THR A 67 21.99 -19.53 12.76
N ILE A 68 22.16 -19.78 11.46
CA ILE A 68 21.97 -18.71 10.46
C ILE A 68 20.53 -18.20 10.52
N GLU A 69 19.56 -19.10 10.65
CA GLU A 69 18.14 -18.77 10.71
C GLU A 69 17.82 -17.89 11.94
N GLU A 70 18.36 -18.25 13.12
CA GLU A 70 18.18 -17.45 14.35
C GLU A 70 18.85 -16.07 14.25
N PHE A 71 19.99 -16.00 13.56
CA PHE A 71 20.66 -14.73 13.32
C PHE A 71 19.88 -13.87 12.34
N ASP A 72 19.39 -14.45 11.23
CA ASP A 72 18.62 -13.74 10.21
C ASP A 72 17.35 -13.12 10.80
N GLU A 73 16.71 -13.75 11.79
CA GLU A 73 15.56 -13.14 12.48
C GLU A 73 15.91 -11.86 13.26
N ARG A 74 17.16 -11.71 13.67
CA ARG A 74 17.65 -10.56 14.45
C ARG A 74 18.45 -9.56 13.64
N SER A 75 18.82 -9.92 12.41
CA SER A 75 19.65 -9.09 11.53
C SER A 75 18.99 -7.77 11.19
N ARG A 76 19.78 -6.75 10.87
CA ARG A 76 19.30 -5.45 10.43
C ARG A 76 18.53 -5.57 9.11
N MET A 77 18.96 -6.48 8.26
CA MET A 77 18.33 -6.75 6.98
C MET A 77 17.00 -7.49 7.09
N SER A 78 16.72 -8.16 8.23
CA SER A 78 15.54 -9.04 8.33
C SER A 78 14.22 -8.29 8.09
N ARG A 79 14.10 -7.06 8.57
CA ARG A 79 12.89 -6.21 8.37
C ARG A 79 12.66 -5.92 6.90
N PHE A 80 13.72 -5.52 6.19
CA PHE A 80 13.65 -5.28 4.74
C PHE A 80 13.31 -6.56 4.01
N THR A 81 14.03 -7.62 4.27
CA THR A 81 13.86 -8.93 3.63
C THR A 81 12.44 -9.45 3.81
N LYS A 82 11.91 -9.44 5.04
CA LYS A 82 10.53 -9.86 5.33
C LYS A 82 9.51 -8.99 4.59
N ALA A 83 9.65 -7.67 4.67
CA ALA A 83 8.73 -6.75 4.02
C ALA A 83 8.76 -6.88 2.49
N PHE A 84 9.96 -6.95 1.90
CA PHE A 84 10.16 -7.05 0.46
C PHE A 84 9.68 -8.40 -0.10
N ASN A 85 10.08 -9.51 0.53
CA ASN A 85 9.71 -10.85 0.07
C ASN A 85 8.20 -11.13 0.24
N ASN A 86 7.53 -10.50 1.21
CA ASN A 86 6.08 -10.57 1.34
C ASN A 86 5.33 -9.65 0.34
N PHE A 87 5.99 -8.61 -0.13
CA PHE A 87 5.39 -7.68 -1.08
C PHE A 87 5.31 -8.27 -2.50
N PHE A 88 6.40 -8.89 -2.96
CA PHE A 88 6.47 -9.54 -4.25
C PHE A 88 6.17 -11.05 -4.14
N GLU A 89 5.62 -11.62 -5.18
CA GLU A 89 5.34 -13.07 -5.29
C GLU A 89 6.43 -13.78 -6.08
N ASP A 90 7.14 -13.06 -6.91
CA ASP A 90 8.06 -13.54 -7.93
C ASP A 90 9.48 -12.98 -7.78
N ILE A 91 9.69 -12.13 -6.78
CA ILE A 91 10.98 -11.51 -6.51
C ILE A 91 11.29 -11.61 -5.01
N ALA A 92 12.48 -12.05 -4.67
CA ALA A 92 12.99 -12.07 -3.31
C ALA A 92 14.39 -11.44 -3.24
N TYR A 93 14.70 -10.79 -2.12
CA TYR A 93 16.07 -10.40 -1.83
C TYR A 93 16.90 -11.64 -1.55
N SER A 94 18.10 -11.71 -2.14
CA SER A 94 19.02 -12.84 -1.95
C SER A 94 20.18 -12.46 -1.05
N TYR A 95 21.17 -11.76 -1.56
CA TYR A 95 22.39 -11.44 -0.82
C TYR A 95 23.17 -10.28 -1.48
N VAL A 96 24.25 -9.87 -0.78
CA VAL A 96 25.29 -9.00 -1.32
C VAL A 96 26.54 -9.83 -1.59
N LYS A 97 27.06 -9.79 -2.82
CA LYS A 97 28.28 -10.50 -3.23
C LYS A 97 29.41 -9.51 -3.48
N GLY A 98 30.60 -9.84 -2.97
CA GLY A 98 31.83 -9.12 -3.29
C GLY A 98 32.60 -9.84 -4.40
N GLU A 99 32.89 -9.15 -5.50
CA GLU A 99 33.70 -9.69 -6.59
C GLU A 99 34.60 -8.58 -7.15
N ASN A 100 35.92 -8.88 -7.28
CA ASN A 100 36.91 -7.94 -7.82
C ASN A 100 36.93 -6.54 -7.14
N GLY A 101 36.73 -6.49 -5.82
CA GLY A 101 36.70 -5.24 -5.06
C GLY A 101 35.40 -4.42 -5.21
N GLN A 102 34.41 -4.94 -5.91
CA GLN A 102 33.10 -4.35 -6.04
C GLN A 102 32.06 -5.17 -5.28
N LYS A 103 31.05 -4.52 -4.75
CA LYS A 103 29.89 -5.16 -4.12
C LYS A 103 28.68 -5.05 -5.03
N GLU A 104 27.99 -6.16 -5.22
CA GLU A 104 26.77 -6.22 -6.02
C GLU A 104 25.65 -6.87 -5.22
N ILE A 105 24.42 -6.37 -5.41
CA ILE A 105 23.24 -6.80 -4.66
C ILE A 105 22.40 -7.67 -5.60
N TYR A 106 22.07 -8.86 -5.14
CA TYR A 106 21.33 -9.85 -5.91
C TYR A 106 19.93 -10.09 -5.35
N PHE A 107 19.02 -10.29 -6.28
CA PHE A 107 17.65 -10.71 -6.07
C PHE A 107 17.40 -12.00 -6.83
N GLU A 108 16.52 -12.84 -6.32
CA GLU A 108 15.96 -13.96 -7.08
C GLU A 108 14.67 -13.50 -7.75
N LYS A 109 14.56 -13.72 -9.06
CA LYS A 109 13.35 -13.39 -9.82
C LYS A 109 13.00 -14.56 -10.75
N PHE A 110 11.81 -15.14 -10.55
CA PHE A 110 11.38 -16.35 -11.26
C PHE A 110 12.41 -17.50 -11.18
N GLY A 111 13.01 -17.70 -10.00
CA GLY A 111 14.03 -18.74 -9.79
C GLY A 111 15.39 -18.45 -10.42
N LYS A 112 15.66 -17.23 -10.85
CA LYS A 112 16.95 -16.80 -11.41
C LYS A 112 17.52 -15.64 -10.61
N GLU A 113 18.81 -15.72 -10.33
CA GLU A 113 19.54 -14.61 -9.74
C GLU A 113 19.73 -13.46 -10.74
N ILE A 114 19.40 -12.26 -10.31
CA ILE A 114 19.57 -11.03 -11.09
C ILE A 114 20.16 -9.94 -10.20
N PRO A 115 21.03 -9.07 -10.74
CA PRO A 115 21.51 -7.90 -10.01
C PRO A 115 20.40 -6.87 -9.83
N ILE A 116 20.51 -6.04 -8.80
CA ILE A 116 19.54 -4.96 -8.48
C ILE A 116 19.28 -4.04 -9.69
N ASP A 117 20.26 -3.84 -10.55
CA ASP A 117 20.16 -2.99 -11.74
C ASP A 117 19.20 -3.56 -12.79
N SER A 118 18.97 -4.86 -12.79
CA SER A 118 18.02 -5.55 -13.66
C SER A 118 16.57 -5.46 -13.19
N LEU A 119 16.31 -4.94 -12.00
CA LEU A 119 14.95 -4.68 -11.52
C LEU A 119 14.31 -3.55 -12.36
N SER A 120 13.01 -3.65 -12.58
CA SER A 120 12.21 -2.58 -13.20
C SER A 120 12.18 -1.33 -12.30
N THR A 121 11.83 -0.18 -12.89
CA THR A 121 11.72 1.09 -12.15
C THR A 121 10.80 0.99 -10.93
N GLY A 122 9.63 0.35 -11.08
CA GLY A 122 8.70 0.18 -9.96
C GLY A 122 9.25 -0.74 -8.85
N GLU A 123 9.95 -1.82 -9.21
CA GLU A 123 10.61 -2.73 -8.26
C GLU A 123 11.73 -2.00 -7.50
N LYS A 124 12.56 -1.23 -8.22
CA LYS A 124 13.59 -0.37 -7.62
C LYS A 124 13.00 0.65 -6.65
N GLN A 125 11.83 1.21 -6.95
CA GLN A 125 11.16 2.14 -6.05
C GLN A 125 10.74 1.48 -4.72
N ILE A 126 10.30 0.24 -4.72
CA ILE A 126 9.97 -0.47 -3.49
C ILE A 126 11.23 -0.73 -2.66
N VAL A 127 12.33 -1.14 -3.30
CA VAL A 127 13.64 -1.26 -2.62
C VAL A 127 14.05 0.08 -2.02
N PHE A 128 13.99 1.15 -2.83
CA PHE A 128 14.35 2.50 -2.40
C PHE A 128 13.56 2.93 -1.16
N ARG A 129 12.24 2.83 -1.19
CA ARG A 129 11.36 3.24 -0.08
C ARG A 129 11.69 2.48 1.21
N GLY A 130 11.89 1.15 1.12
CA GLY A 130 12.22 0.34 2.28
C GLY A 130 13.55 0.70 2.91
N ILE A 131 14.60 0.78 2.10
CA ILE A 131 15.96 1.08 2.56
C ILE A 131 16.06 2.51 3.11
N TYR A 132 15.43 3.48 2.45
CA TYR A 132 15.40 4.86 2.92
C TYR A 132 14.75 5.00 4.30
N LEU A 133 13.65 4.29 4.53
CA LEU A 133 12.97 4.30 5.82
C LEU A 133 13.79 3.57 6.89
N LEU A 134 14.42 2.45 6.55
CA LEU A 134 15.29 1.71 7.48
C LEU A 134 16.56 2.46 7.85
N ARG A 135 17.10 3.31 6.97
CA ARG A 135 18.22 4.21 7.28
C ARG A 135 17.94 5.06 8.53
N ASN A 136 16.71 5.53 8.67
CA ASN A 136 16.31 6.40 9.77
C ASN A 136 15.51 5.65 10.86
N PHE A 137 15.55 4.33 10.85
CA PHE A 137 14.71 3.49 11.70
C PHE A 137 14.81 3.85 13.19
N ASN A 138 16.02 3.96 13.75
CA ASN A 138 16.21 4.23 15.17
C ASN A 138 15.64 5.59 15.60
N ARG A 139 15.58 6.57 14.70
CA ARG A 139 14.99 7.89 14.96
C ARG A 139 13.48 7.87 14.88
N LEU A 140 12.93 6.94 14.12
CA LEU A 140 11.49 6.81 13.91
C LEU A 140 10.81 6.04 15.04
N ILE A 141 11.54 5.21 15.81
CA ILE A 141 10.97 4.45 16.92
C ILE A 141 10.26 5.38 17.91
N GLY A 142 9.01 5.07 18.21
CA GLY A 142 8.14 5.88 19.09
C GLY A 142 7.66 7.19 18.47
N GLY A 143 7.99 7.46 17.22
CA GLY A 143 7.60 8.65 16.46
C GLY A 143 6.42 8.41 15.52
N VAL A 144 6.17 9.45 14.69
CA VAL A 144 5.13 9.44 13.65
C VAL A 144 5.81 9.57 12.29
N LEU A 145 5.44 8.67 11.36
CA LEU A 145 5.86 8.70 9.97
C LEU A 145 4.68 9.13 9.10
N LEU A 146 4.87 10.24 8.38
CA LEU A 146 3.90 10.75 7.42
C LEU A 146 4.31 10.31 6.01
N ILE A 147 3.42 9.67 5.29
CA ILE A 147 3.64 9.23 3.90
C ILE A 147 2.55 9.83 3.03
N ASP A 148 2.97 10.64 2.06
CA ASP A 148 2.08 11.30 1.12
C ASP A 148 2.08 10.56 -0.21
N GLU A 149 0.88 10.23 -0.72
CA GLU A 149 0.62 9.56 -2.00
C GLU A 149 1.53 8.35 -2.29
N PRO A 150 1.55 7.32 -1.42
CA PRO A 150 2.42 6.15 -1.62
C PRO A 150 2.10 5.36 -2.89
N GLU A 151 0.93 5.55 -3.49
CA GLU A 151 0.50 4.94 -4.74
C GLU A 151 1.23 5.44 -5.97
N LEU A 152 1.85 6.62 -5.92
CA LEU A 152 2.53 7.20 -7.08
C LEU A 152 3.54 6.25 -7.68
N SER A 153 3.43 6.05 -9.01
CA SER A 153 4.28 5.16 -9.81
C SER A 153 4.20 3.67 -9.45
N LEU A 154 3.22 3.25 -8.64
CA LEU A 154 3.00 1.84 -8.33
C LEU A 154 1.94 1.22 -9.24
N HIS A 155 2.24 0.00 -9.70
CA HIS A 155 1.25 -0.82 -10.37
C HIS A 155 0.03 -1.06 -9.45
N PRO A 156 -1.22 -1.04 -9.96
CA PRO A 156 -2.43 -1.22 -9.15
C PRO A 156 -2.41 -2.44 -8.20
N LYS A 157 -1.82 -3.56 -8.62
CA LYS A 157 -1.64 -4.75 -7.76
C LYS A 157 -0.79 -4.45 -6.53
N TRP A 158 0.22 -3.60 -6.67
CA TRP A 158 1.14 -3.22 -5.59
C TRP A 158 0.53 -2.19 -4.63
N GLN A 159 -0.37 -1.33 -5.11
CA GLN A 159 -1.09 -0.40 -4.24
C GLN A 159 -1.88 -1.12 -3.14
N ASN A 160 -2.42 -2.30 -3.42
CA ASN A 160 -3.10 -3.13 -2.41
C ASN A 160 -2.17 -3.68 -1.32
N LYS A 161 -0.86 -3.69 -1.55
CA LYS A 161 0.15 -4.29 -0.66
C LYS A 161 1.02 -3.26 0.05
N ILE A 162 1.04 -2.01 -0.42
CA ILE A 162 2.01 -1.01 0.04
C ILE A 162 1.82 -0.62 1.51
N LEU A 163 0.58 -0.56 1.99
CA LEU A 163 0.31 -0.30 3.40
C LEU A 163 0.92 -1.40 4.30
N LYS A 164 0.70 -2.66 3.94
CA LYS A 164 1.26 -3.80 4.68
C LYS A 164 2.79 -3.83 4.60
N TYR A 165 3.36 -3.40 3.47
CA TYR A 165 4.81 -3.28 3.32
C TYR A 165 5.41 -2.33 4.38
N TYR A 166 4.85 -1.12 4.50
CA TYR A 166 5.30 -0.16 5.52
C TYR A 166 5.07 -0.67 6.94
N GLN A 167 3.92 -1.27 7.22
CA GLN A 167 3.67 -1.88 8.52
C GLN A 167 4.72 -2.94 8.86
N THR A 168 5.06 -3.82 7.92
CA THR A 168 6.06 -4.87 8.14
C THR A 168 7.45 -4.31 8.43
N LEU A 169 7.86 -3.21 7.76
CA LEU A 169 9.14 -2.56 8.04
C LEU A 169 9.27 -2.10 9.50
N PHE A 170 8.18 -1.65 10.10
CA PHE A 170 8.16 -1.07 11.45
C PHE A 170 7.53 -1.97 12.52
N THR A 171 7.19 -3.19 12.18
CA THR A 171 6.74 -4.19 13.16
C THR A 171 7.96 -4.84 13.80
N ASP A 172 7.96 -4.91 15.13
CA ASP A 172 8.98 -5.64 15.87
C ASP A 172 8.80 -7.15 15.62
N PRO A 173 9.83 -7.85 15.13
CA PRO A 173 9.72 -9.27 14.79
C PRO A 173 9.49 -10.18 16.02
N THR A 174 9.87 -9.71 17.22
CA THR A 174 9.78 -10.49 18.46
C THR A 174 8.42 -10.31 19.15
N THR A 175 7.96 -9.04 19.23
CA THR A 175 6.73 -8.69 19.94
C THR A 175 5.52 -8.55 19.04
N ASN A 176 5.73 -8.53 17.73
CA ASN A 176 4.73 -8.25 16.69
C ASN A 176 4.02 -6.89 16.86
N ASN A 177 4.63 -5.96 17.60
CA ASN A 177 4.09 -4.62 17.82
C ASN A 177 4.65 -3.62 16.82
N MET A 178 3.79 -2.70 16.36
CA MET A 178 4.22 -1.54 15.58
C MET A 178 5.07 -0.60 16.46
N GLN A 179 6.23 -0.23 15.96
CA GLN A 179 7.17 0.67 16.67
C GLN A 179 7.07 2.12 16.23
N VAL A 180 6.29 2.40 15.18
CA VAL A 180 6.10 3.74 14.59
C VAL A 180 4.63 3.92 14.28
N GLN A 181 4.08 5.09 14.56
CA GLN A 181 2.75 5.44 14.07
C GLN A 181 2.82 5.85 12.60
N LEU A 182 2.08 5.19 11.72
CA LEU A 182 1.98 5.53 10.31
C LEU A 182 0.77 6.42 10.06
N ILE A 183 0.96 7.55 9.38
CA ILE A 183 -0.11 8.38 8.83
C ILE A 183 0.11 8.44 7.32
N VAL A 184 -0.86 7.95 6.57
CA VAL A 184 -0.79 7.84 5.12
C VAL A 184 -1.86 8.73 4.51
N ALA A 185 -1.46 9.72 3.71
CA ALA A 185 -2.36 10.49 2.86
C ALA A 185 -2.40 9.84 1.48
N THR A 186 -3.60 9.55 0.98
CA THR A 186 -3.76 8.82 -0.29
C THR A 186 -5.04 9.19 -1.00
N HIS A 187 -5.01 9.14 -2.34
CA HIS A 187 -6.18 9.20 -3.21
C HIS A 187 -6.51 7.82 -3.83
N SER A 188 -5.83 6.75 -3.39
CA SER A 188 -6.03 5.40 -3.94
C SER A 188 -7.12 4.63 -3.20
N GLU A 189 -8.20 4.30 -3.91
CA GLU A 189 -9.23 3.37 -3.43
C GLU A 189 -8.66 2.01 -3.00
N ARG A 190 -7.55 1.58 -3.63
CA ARG A 190 -6.90 0.30 -3.33
C ARG A 190 -6.18 0.31 -1.98
N ILE A 191 -5.53 1.42 -1.66
CA ILE A 191 -4.88 1.58 -0.35
C ILE A 191 -5.97 1.66 0.73
N LEU A 192 -7.02 2.45 0.49
CA LEU A 192 -8.15 2.55 1.39
C LEU A 192 -8.78 1.17 1.63
N SER A 193 -9.09 0.41 0.57
CA SER A 193 -9.65 -0.95 0.69
C SER A 193 -8.69 -1.89 1.43
N SER A 194 -7.38 -1.73 1.30
CA SER A 194 -6.42 -2.53 2.05
C SER A 194 -6.42 -2.19 3.55
N ALA A 195 -6.67 -0.92 3.93
CA ALA A 195 -6.78 -0.51 5.33
C ALA A 195 -7.99 -1.17 6.02
N PHE A 196 -9.09 -1.37 5.30
CA PHE A 196 -10.29 -2.03 5.82
C PHE A 196 -10.13 -3.53 6.08
N LYS A 197 -9.11 -4.19 5.51
CA LYS A 197 -8.83 -5.61 5.80
C LYS A 197 -8.41 -5.83 7.26
N ASP A 198 -7.90 -4.80 7.91
CA ASP A 198 -7.54 -4.81 9.32
C ASP A 198 -8.00 -3.49 9.98
N ILE A 199 -9.32 -3.30 10.03
CA ILE A 199 -9.95 -2.08 10.58
C ILE A 199 -9.65 -1.88 12.06
N ASN A 200 -9.33 -2.94 12.80
CA ASN A 200 -8.99 -2.83 14.21
C ASN A 200 -7.64 -2.18 14.46
N SER A 201 -6.74 -2.29 13.49
CA SER A 201 -5.37 -1.71 13.55
C SER A 201 -5.25 -0.41 12.75
N ASN A 202 -6.21 -0.12 11.88
CA ASN A 202 -6.16 1.04 10.98
C ASN A 202 -7.35 1.97 11.22
N GLY A 203 -7.08 3.26 11.47
CA GLY A 203 -8.09 4.31 11.47
C GLY A 203 -8.17 4.99 10.11
N VAL A 204 -9.37 5.38 9.69
CA VAL A 204 -9.60 6.12 8.44
C VAL A 204 -10.16 7.51 8.76
N LEU A 205 -9.54 8.55 8.18
CA LEU A 205 -10.00 9.93 8.25
C LEU A 205 -10.29 10.43 6.84
N ILE A 206 -11.47 10.98 6.64
CA ILE A 206 -11.83 11.68 5.39
C ILE A 206 -11.59 13.17 5.60
N LEU A 207 -10.78 13.78 4.74
CA LEU A 207 -10.54 15.22 4.71
C LEU A 207 -11.31 15.81 3.54
N LYS A 208 -12.15 16.81 3.81
CA LYS A 208 -12.87 17.58 2.81
C LYS A 208 -12.49 19.05 2.87
N ASN A 209 -12.24 19.66 1.72
CA ASN A 209 -12.01 21.08 1.59
C ASN A 209 -13.26 21.73 0.99
N ASN A 210 -13.98 22.49 1.78
CA ASN A 210 -15.14 23.25 1.38
C ASN A 210 -14.78 24.75 1.38
N ASP A 211 -14.57 25.31 0.22
CA ASP A 211 -14.23 26.75 0.03
C ASP A 211 -13.08 27.25 0.89
N GLY A 212 -12.02 26.45 1.02
CA GLY A 212 -10.83 26.80 1.80
C GLY A 212 -10.90 26.41 3.29
N VAL A 213 -12.01 25.86 3.75
CA VAL A 213 -12.17 25.31 5.09
C VAL A 213 -12.01 23.80 5.05
N VAL A 214 -10.94 23.29 5.65
CA VAL A 214 -10.70 21.85 5.74
C VAL A 214 -11.44 21.27 6.94
N SER A 215 -12.27 20.29 6.69
CA SER A 215 -12.93 19.47 7.73
C SER A 215 -12.39 18.04 7.72
N ALA A 216 -12.36 17.41 8.89
CA ALA A 216 -11.93 16.03 9.06
C ALA A 216 -13.07 15.23 9.69
N ALA A 217 -13.38 14.07 9.10
CA ALA A 217 -14.36 13.14 9.66
C ALA A 217 -13.73 11.75 9.85
N SER A 218 -13.82 11.22 11.06
CA SER A 218 -13.40 9.84 11.33
C SER A 218 -14.47 8.86 10.88
N VAL A 219 -14.08 7.80 10.17
CA VAL A 219 -14.97 6.75 9.70
C VAL A 219 -15.17 5.72 10.82
N ASN A 220 -15.99 6.10 11.81
CA ASN A 220 -16.29 5.25 12.99
C ASN A 220 -17.67 4.61 12.93
N ALA A 221 -18.53 5.06 12.04
CA ALA A 221 -19.88 4.57 11.86
C ALA A 221 -20.25 4.57 10.36
N PRO A 222 -21.11 3.65 9.92
CA PRO A 222 -21.62 3.64 8.55
C PRO A 222 -22.52 4.85 8.28
N GLY A 223 -22.62 5.25 7.02
CA GLY A 223 -23.54 6.30 6.57
C GLY A 223 -24.96 5.76 6.38
N VAL A 224 -25.11 4.78 5.50
CA VAL A 224 -26.40 4.17 5.12
C VAL A 224 -26.43 2.68 5.46
N LEU A 225 -25.31 1.99 5.30
CA LEU A 225 -25.20 0.56 5.48
C LEU A 225 -25.18 0.17 6.98
N PRO A 226 -25.49 -1.08 7.35
CA PRO A 226 -25.52 -1.52 8.75
C PRO A 226 -24.13 -1.58 9.40
N SER A 227 -23.08 -1.57 8.60
CA SER A 227 -21.67 -1.59 9.04
C SER A 227 -20.81 -0.78 8.11
N VAL A 228 -19.68 -0.29 8.62
CA VAL A 228 -18.69 0.44 7.81
C VAL A 228 -18.08 -0.51 6.78
N THR A 229 -18.15 -0.13 5.50
CA THR A 229 -17.52 -0.86 4.39
C THR A 229 -16.52 0.01 3.65
N SER A 230 -15.57 -0.62 2.94
CA SER A 230 -14.65 0.12 2.09
C SER A 230 -15.37 0.81 0.94
N ALA A 231 -16.41 0.19 0.38
CA ALA A 231 -17.15 0.71 -0.75
C ALA A 231 -17.95 1.97 -0.38
N GLU A 232 -18.65 1.96 0.76
CA GLU A 232 -19.32 3.16 1.28
C GLU A 232 -18.32 4.27 1.64
N THR A 233 -17.17 3.91 2.24
CA THR A 233 -16.14 4.90 2.58
C THR A 233 -15.51 5.53 1.35
N ILE A 234 -15.30 4.78 0.26
CA ILE A 234 -14.85 5.31 -1.04
C ILE A 234 -15.86 6.34 -1.56
N TYR A 235 -17.15 6.03 -1.49
CA TYR A 235 -18.18 6.98 -1.89
C TYR A 235 -18.16 8.25 -1.02
N LEU A 236 -18.08 8.12 0.29
CA LEU A 236 -18.03 9.25 1.22
C LEU A 236 -16.78 10.13 1.04
N ALA A 237 -15.64 9.52 0.68
CA ALA A 237 -14.37 10.21 0.51
C ALA A 237 -14.24 10.90 -0.86
N TYR A 238 -14.63 10.19 -1.93
CA TYR A 238 -14.33 10.61 -3.31
C TYR A 238 -15.57 10.95 -4.12
N GLU A 239 -16.78 10.75 -3.58
CA GLU A 239 -18.07 10.92 -4.27
C GLU A 239 -18.18 10.04 -5.54
N VAL A 240 -17.46 8.92 -5.55
CA VAL A 240 -17.43 7.93 -6.64
C VAL A 240 -18.24 6.71 -6.23
N ALA A 241 -19.37 6.50 -6.90
CA ALA A 241 -20.19 5.32 -6.72
C ALA A 241 -19.54 4.13 -7.44
N THR A 242 -18.97 3.21 -6.67
CA THR A 242 -18.38 1.97 -7.21
C THR A 242 -19.43 0.89 -7.43
N VAL A 243 -19.10 -0.10 -8.27
CA VAL A 243 -19.98 -1.29 -8.46
C VAL A 243 -20.20 -2.03 -7.15
N ASP A 244 -19.17 -2.13 -6.31
CA ASP A 244 -19.26 -2.80 -5.00
C ASP A 244 -20.24 -2.07 -4.09
N TYR A 245 -20.21 -0.72 -4.06
CA TYR A 245 -21.15 0.07 -3.27
C TYR A 245 -22.59 -0.08 -3.78
N HIS A 246 -22.76 -0.10 -5.09
CA HIS A 246 -24.07 -0.39 -5.69
C HIS A 246 -24.61 -1.77 -5.25
N ILE A 247 -23.79 -2.80 -5.29
CA ILE A 247 -24.16 -4.17 -4.87
C ILE A 247 -24.54 -4.19 -3.38
N GLU A 248 -23.76 -3.53 -2.53
CA GLU A 248 -24.03 -3.44 -1.09
C GLU A 248 -25.34 -2.73 -0.80
N LEU A 249 -25.59 -1.58 -1.43
CA LEU A 249 -26.85 -0.83 -1.28
C LEU A 249 -28.06 -1.63 -1.79
N PHE A 250 -27.94 -2.24 -2.96
CA PHE A 250 -28.99 -3.08 -3.53
C PHE A 250 -29.33 -4.25 -2.60
N SER A 251 -28.31 -4.95 -2.09
CA SER A 251 -28.48 -6.03 -1.12
C SER A 251 -29.08 -5.54 0.21
N TYR A 252 -28.75 -4.33 0.63
CA TYR A 252 -29.37 -3.72 1.81
C TYR A 252 -30.86 -3.46 1.61
N ILE A 253 -31.25 -2.92 0.45
CA ILE A 253 -32.67 -2.74 0.10
C ILE A 253 -33.41 -4.08 0.04
N GLN A 254 -32.84 -5.11 -0.60
CA GLN A 254 -33.44 -6.45 -0.65
C GLN A 254 -33.85 -6.98 0.72
N ARG A 255 -32.99 -6.74 1.73
CA ARG A 255 -33.21 -7.25 3.09
C ARG A 255 -34.14 -6.38 3.92
N ASN A 256 -34.20 -5.08 3.65
CA ASN A 256 -34.82 -4.12 4.56
C ASN A 256 -36.06 -3.39 3.98
N ALA A 257 -36.35 -3.55 2.68
CA ALA A 257 -37.50 -2.89 2.05
C ALA A 257 -38.84 -3.36 2.61
N THR A 258 -38.91 -4.61 3.08
CA THR A 258 -40.11 -5.16 3.71
C THR A 258 -39.76 -5.85 5.05
N ALA A 259 -40.63 -5.75 6.02
CA ALA A 259 -40.45 -6.38 7.35
C ALA A 259 -40.66 -7.90 7.34
N SER A 260 -41.29 -8.45 6.31
CA SER A 260 -41.76 -9.84 6.29
C SER A 260 -40.79 -10.84 5.65
N ARG A 261 -40.04 -10.42 4.66
CA ARG A 261 -39.07 -11.26 3.93
C ARG A 261 -38.11 -10.45 3.08
N GLU A 262 -37.03 -11.07 2.68
CA GLU A 262 -36.15 -10.51 1.65
C GLU A 262 -36.83 -10.49 0.28
N LEU A 263 -36.57 -9.43 -0.48
CA LEU A 263 -37.04 -9.28 -1.86
C LEU A 263 -36.10 -10.05 -2.81
N ASN A 264 -36.64 -10.60 -3.90
CA ASN A 264 -35.81 -11.03 -5.00
C ASN A 264 -35.37 -9.85 -5.86
N VAL A 265 -34.48 -10.07 -6.84
CA VAL A 265 -33.92 -9.02 -7.70
C VAL A 265 -35.03 -8.20 -8.39
N LYS A 266 -36.00 -8.89 -9.02
CA LYS A 266 -37.10 -8.21 -9.73
C LYS A 266 -37.98 -7.38 -8.79
N GLU A 267 -38.31 -7.93 -7.63
CA GLU A 267 -39.11 -7.23 -6.62
C GLU A 267 -38.37 -5.99 -6.06
N THR A 268 -37.04 -6.08 -5.97
CA THR A 268 -36.20 -4.95 -5.55
C THR A 268 -36.18 -3.86 -6.62
N ASP A 269 -36.04 -4.23 -7.89
CA ASP A 269 -36.17 -3.29 -9.01
C ASP A 269 -37.55 -2.62 -9.01
N ASP A 270 -38.61 -3.40 -8.88
CA ASP A 270 -39.99 -2.88 -8.82
C ASP A 270 -40.17 -1.95 -7.60
N TYR A 271 -39.59 -2.28 -6.44
CA TYR A 271 -39.61 -1.42 -5.25
C TYR A 271 -38.92 -0.09 -5.48
N ILE A 272 -37.73 -0.10 -6.09
CA ILE A 272 -36.97 1.11 -6.42
C ILE A 272 -37.74 1.97 -7.41
N LEU A 273 -38.24 1.39 -8.51
CA LEU A 273 -38.97 2.10 -9.57
C LEU A 273 -40.28 2.73 -9.07
N ASN A 274 -40.93 2.13 -8.08
CA ASN A 274 -42.16 2.64 -7.49
C ASN A 274 -41.93 3.54 -6.26
N HIS A 275 -40.66 3.77 -5.87
CA HIS A 275 -40.38 4.59 -4.71
C HIS A 275 -40.64 6.07 -5.01
N ARG A 276 -41.18 6.81 -4.03
CA ARG A 276 -41.57 8.21 -4.17
C ARG A 276 -40.48 9.17 -4.61
N LEU A 277 -39.21 8.82 -4.41
CA LEU A 277 -38.03 9.60 -4.79
C LEU A 277 -37.55 9.26 -6.20
N TYR A 278 -38.12 8.23 -6.83
CA TYR A 278 -37.73 7.87 -8.18
C TYR A 278 -38.31 8.84 -9.20
N ASP A 279 -37.46 9.35 -10.07
CA ASP A 279 -37.82 10.17 -11.23
C ASP A 279 -37.09 9.67 -12.48
N ALA A 280 -37.82 9.06 -13.39
CA ALA A 280 -37.24 8.49 -14.61
C ALA A 280 -36.46 9.50 -15.47
N ALA A 281 -36.83 10.78 -15.45
CA ALA A 281 -36.12 11.82 -16.22
C ALA A 281 -34.72 12.13 -15.66
N ILE A 282 -34.54 11.93 -14.36
CA ILE A 282 -33.28 12.18 -13.64
C ILE A 282 -32.45 10.88 -13.48
N HIS A 283 -33.15 9.79 -13.20
CA HIS A 283 -32.54 8.55 -12.69
C HIS A 283 -32.42 7.45 -13.74
N GLU A 284 -32.96 7.62 -14.95
CA GLU A 284 -32.76 6.63 -16.03
C GLU A 284 -31.70 7.09 -17.00
N ARG A 285 -30.76 6.20 -17.27
CA ARG A 285 -29.88 6.29 -18.42
C ARG A 285 -30.20 5.15 -19.36
N ARG A 286 -30.48 5.46 -20.62
CA ARG A 286 -30.75 4.47 -21.67
C ARG A 286 -29.53 4.35 -22.57
N ASP A 287 -28.85 3.23 -22.48
CA ASP A 287 -27.72 2.91 -23.35
C ASP A 287 -28.16 1.92 -24.43
N ASN A 288 -27.92 2.30 -25.69
CA ASN A 288 -28.22 1.45 -26.83
C ASN A 288 -26.99 0.62 -27.20
N PHE A 289 -27.14 -0.69 -27.14
CA PHE A 289 -26.11 -1.62 -27.60
C PHE A 289 -26.56 -2.26 -28.90
N THR A 290 -25.79 -2.06 -29.98
CA THR A 290 -26.01 -2.74 -31.26
C THR A 290 -25.07 -3.94 -31.35
N ASN A 291 -25.64 -5.14 -31.44
CA ASN A 291 -24.84 -6.34 -31.61
C ASN A 291 -24.20 -6.33 -33.01
N PRO A 292 -22.87 -6.31 -33.13
CA PRO A 292 -22.19 -6.22 -34.42
C PRO A 292 -22.43 -7.43 -35.37
N ARG A 293 -22.90 -8.58 -34.83
CA ARG A 293 -23.17 -9.77 -35.63
C ARG A 293 -24.59 -9.82 -36.15
N SER A 294 -25.55 -9.31 -35.41
CA SER A 294 -26.99 -9.40 -35.77
C SER A 294 -27.58 -8.07 -36.17
N LEU A 295 -26.87 -6.97 -36.00
CA LEU A 295 -27.35 -5.58 -36.18
C LEU A 295 -28.60 -5.25 -35.37
N HIS A 296 -28.99 -6.08 -34.40
CA HIS A 296 -30.06 -5.77 -33.47
C HIS A 296 -29.59 -4.81 -32.40
N THR A 297 -30.33 -3.73 -32.22
CA THR A 297 -30.10 -2.78 -31.13
C THR A 297 -31.00 -3.13 -29.96
N THR A 298 -30.40 -3.35 -28.80
CA THR A 298 -31.11 -3.55 -27.53
C THR A 298 -30.84 -2.35 -26.64
N THR A 299 -31.90 -1.76 -26.12
CA THR A 299 -31.80 -0.66 -25.15
C THR A 299 -31.74 -1.26 -23.76
N TYR A 300 -30.68 -0.95 -23.02
CA TYR A 300 -30.54 -1.30 -21.62
C TYR A 300 -30.84 -0.05 -20.77
N MET A 301 -31.63 -0.24 -19.74
CA MET A 301 -31.86 0.76 -18.71
C MET A 301 -30.85 0.52 -17.59
N THR A 302 -30.04 1.51 -17.28
CA THR A 302 -29.16 1.50 -16.14
C THR A 302 -29.67 2.48 -15.10
N LEU A 303 -29.89 2.00 -13.88
CA LEU A 303 -30.20 2.83 -12.74
C LEU A 303 -28.88 3.36 -12.15
N PRO A 304 -28.70 4.67 -12.04
CA PRO A 304 -27.50 5.21 -11.40
C PRO A 304 -27.49 4.89 -9.91
N THR A 305 -26.31 4.66 -9.38
CA THR A 305 -26.09 4.25 -7.96
C THR A 305 -26.63 5.28 -6.96
N TYR A 306 -26.61 6.57 -7.29
CA TYR A 306 -27.14 7.63 -6.40
C TYR A 306 -28.66 7.53 -6.14
N LEU A 307 -29.39 6.71 -6.88
CA LEU A 307 -30.79 6.41 -6.60
C LEU A 307 -30.98 5.49 -5.40
N LEU A 308 -29.93 4.80 -5.01
CA LEU A 308 -29.93 3.87 -3.87
C LEU A 308 -29.50 4.57 -2.57
N LEU A 309 -29.02 5.82 -2.68
CA LEU A 309 -28.64 6.70 -1.57
C LEU A 309 -29.82 7.56 -1.13
#